data_38f23cef5dfd7a372930a8290ba1f24f
#
_entry.id   38f23cef5dfd7a372930a8290ba1f24f
#
_cell.length_a   1.000
_cell.length_b   1.000
_cell.length_c   1.000
_cell.angle_alpha   90.00
_cell.angle_beta   90.00
_cell.angle_gamma   90.00
#
_symmetry.space_group_name_H-M   'P 1'
#
loop_
_entity.id
_entity.type
_entity.pdbx_description
1 polymer ?
#
loop_
_entity_poly.entity_id
_entity_poly.type
_entity_poly.pdbx_seq_one_letter_code
_entity_poly.pdbx_strand_id
1 'polypeptide(L)'
;MAEASLTVSSKNYSSWSLRGWLLCKMAGVDFAEQIAPLDDPATRAELLLLSPSFLVPCLEHGSVKVWDTLAIGEYLNEIKPEAGLLPADPVARAHCRAVCGEMHSGFANLRSALPMNLKVRHDGFKVWAGAQADIDRVTVIWRECLKRYGGPYLFGATPTIADAMYAPVCTRFATYDVKLDPVSAAYRDLMMRWPPMVEWTAAAKAEPEEVEELDVEF
;
A
#
# COMPACT_ATOMS: atom_id res chain seq x y z
N MET A 1 -21.38 6.13 -16.76
CA MET A 1 -19.91 6.30 -16.94
C MET A 1 -19.34 6.48 -15.56
N ALA A 2 -18.17 5.91 -15.28
CA ALA A 2 -17.52 6.06 -13.98
C ALA A 2 -17.29 7.55 -13.68
N GLU A 3 -17.41 7.93 -12.40
CA GLU A 3 -17.23 9.30 -11.90
C GLU A 3 -15.77 9.78 -12.05
N ALA A 4 -14.85 8.83 -12.00
CA ALA A 4 -13.40 9.08 -12.01
C ALA A 4 -12.64 8.04 -12.84
N SER A 5 -11.35 8.29 -13.08
CA SER A 5 -10.41 7.29 -13.57
C SER A 5 -9.16 7.25 -12.68
N LEU A 6 -8.64 6.06 -12.43
CA LEU A 6 -7.40 5.86 -11.69
C LEU A 6 -6.37 5.16 -12.58
N THR A 7 -5.30 5.86 -12.89
CA THR A 7 -4.17 5.28 -13.61
C THR A 7 -3.28 4.54 -12.61
N VAL A 8 -3.03 3.26 -12.89
CA VAL A 8 -2.19 2.35 -12.11
C VAL A 8 -1.19 1.65 -13.03
N SER A 9 -0.13 1.09 -12.49
CA SER A 9 0.75 0.16 -13.21
C SER A 9 0.48 -1.28 -12.78
N SER A 10 1.44 -2.20 -12.97
CA SER A 10 1.27 -3.62 -12.60
C SER A 10 0.71 -3.81 -11.19
N LYS A 11 -0.33 -4.62 -11.08
CA LYS A 11 -0.91 -4.99 -9.79
C LYS A 11 -0.01 -5.94 -9.00
N ASN A 12 0.85 -6.69 -9.69
CA ASN A 12 1.79 -7.59 -9.03
C ASN A 12 2.92 -6.83 -8.32
N TYR A 13 3.48 -5.81 -8.96
CA TYR A 13 4.72 -5.17 -8.49
C TYR A 13 4.52 -3.77 -7.90
N SER A 14 3.50 -3.01 -8.32
CA SER A 14 3.36 -1.62 -7.93
C SER A 14 2.67 -1.43 -6.59
N SER A 15 3.49 -1.25 -5.56
CA SER A 15 2.99 -0.93 -4.22
C SER A 15 2.33 0.46 -4.12
N TRP A 16 2.72 1.40 -4.97
CA TRP A 16 2.11 2.72 -5.02
C TRP A 16 0.72 2.67 -5.65
N SER A 17 0.56 1.94 -6.76
CA SER A 17 -0.75 1.71 -7.39
C SER A 17 -1.73 1.03 -6.42
N LEU A 18 -1.28 0.01 -5.68
CA LEU A 18 -2.10 -0.65 -4.65
C LEU A 18 -2.63 0.37 -3.62
N ARG A 19 -1.77 1.27 -3.11
CA ARG A 19 -2.19 2.29 -2.13
C ARG A 19 -3.28 3.20 -2.68
N GLY A 20 -3.07 3.78 -3.87
CA GLY A 20 -4.04 4.67 -4.50
C GLY A 20 -5.36 3.97 -4.79
N TRP A 21 -5.29 2.73 -5.26
CA TRP A 21 -6.49 1.92 -5.53
C TRP A 21 -7.28 1.62 -4.26
N LEU A 22 -6.61 1.23 -3.18
CA LEU A 22 -7.25 1.00 -1.87
C LEU A 22 -7.92 2.27 -1.36
N LEU A 23 -7.29 3.44 -1.49
CA LEU A 23 -7.86 4.72 -1.07
C LEU A 23 -9.15 5.04 -1.84
N CYS A 24 -9.19 4.83 -3.15
CA CYS A 24 -10.39 5.02 -3.96
C CYS A 24 -11.51 4.05 -3.56
N LYS A 25 -11.19 2.77 -3.34
CA LYS A 25 -12.16 1.76 -2.86
C LYS A 25 -12.72 2.11 -1.49
N MET A 26 -11.87 2.57 -0.56
CA MET A 26 -12.28 2.99 0.79
C MET A 26 -13.17 4.23 0.76
N ALA A 27 -12.88 5.18 -0.13
CA ALA A 27 -13.69 6.38 -0.31
C ALA A 27 -15.04 6.10 -0.99
N GLY A 28 -15.25 4.90 -1.56
CA GLY A 28 -16.48 4.56 -2.28
C GLY A 28 -16.65 5.33 -3.58
N VAL A 29 -15.56 5.80 -4.20
CA VAL A 29 -15.59 6.47 -5.49
C VAL A 29 -15.74 5.42 -6.60
N ASP A 30 -16.67 5.66 -7.53
CA ASP A 30 -16.80 4.86 -8.75
C ASP A 30 -15.75 5.30 -9.77
N PHE A 31 -14.77 4.46 -10.06
CA PHE A 31 -13.67 4.79 -10.94
C PHE A 31 -13.39 3.68 -11.96
N ALA A 32 -13.00 4.10 -13.16
CA ALA A 32 -12.43 3.22 -14.17
C ALA A 32 -10.93 3.08 -13.96
N GLU A 33 -10.42 1.85 -14.01
CA GLU A 33 -8.97 1.61 -13.98
C GLU A 33 -8.35 1.83 -15.36
N GLN A 34 -7.22 2.53 -15.39
CA GLN A 34 -6.38 2.69 -16.56
C GLN A 34 -5.00 2.11 -16.23
N ILE A 35 -4.55 1.15 -17.04
CA ILE A 35 -3.23 0.54 -16.85
C ILE A 35 -2.21 1.36 -17.63
N ALA A 36 -1.21 1.92 -16.93
CA ALA A 36 -0.05 2.52 -17.59
C ALA A 36 0.80 1.41 -18.24
N PRO A 37 1.17 1.57 -19.54
CA PRO A 37 1.93 0.55 -20.26
C PRO A 37 3.27 0.27 -19.56
N LEU A 38 3.61 -1.01 -19.38
CA LEU A 38 4.92 -1.43 -18.84
C LEU A 38 6.08 -1.16 -19.81
N ASP A 39 5.79 -1.03 -21.08
CA ASP A 39 6.78 -0.71 -22.13
C ASP A 39 7.19 0.77 -22.13
N ASP A 40 6.48 1.63 -21.38
CA ASP A 40 6.94 2.99 -21.19
C ASP A 40 8.21 2.98 -20.30
N PRO A 41 9.35 3.51 -20.80
CA PRO A 41 10.61 3.51 -20.04
C PRO A 41 10.52 4.23 -18.69
N ALA A 42 9.65 5.23 -18.58
CA ALA A 42 9.41 5.94 -17.33
C ALA A 42 8.70 5.04 -16.31
N THR A 43 7.68 4.32 -16.73
CA THR A 43 6.94 3.36 -15.89
C THR A 43 7.84 2.22 -15.43
N ARG A 44 8.69 1.69 -16.34
CA ARG A 44 9.65 0.64 -16.00
C ARG A 44 10.73 1.13 -15.03
N ALA A 45 11.29 2.32 -15.27
CA ALA A 45 12.26 2.94 -14.36
C ALA A 45 11.64 3.18 -12.97
N GLU A 46 10.37 3.54 -12.92
CA GLU A 46 9.63 3.72 -11.67
C GLU A 46 9.51 2.42 -10.87
N LEU A 47 9.13 1.33 -11.50
CA LEU A 47 9.04 0.02 -10.86
C LEU A 47 10.39 -0.40 -10.27
N LEU A 48 11.47 -0.20 -11.04
CA LEU A 48 12.84 -0.57 -10.64
C LEU A 48 13.40 0.32 -9.53
N LEU A 49 13.08 1.62 -9.53
CA LEU A 49 13.61 2.56 -8.54
C LEU A 49 12.84 2.56 -7.22
N LEU A 50 11.68 1.88 -7.15
CA LEU A 50 10.79 1.89 -5.97
C LEU A 50 10.44 3.32 -5.49
N SER A 51 10.57 4.29 -6.38
CA SER A 51 10.33 5.70 -6.10
C SER A 51 8.85 6.03 -6.23
N PRO A 52 8.30 6.96 -5.43
CA PRO A 52 6.96 7.47 -5.69
C PRO A 52 6.98 8.20 -7.05
N SER A 53 6.33 7.60 -8.04
CA SER A 53 6.19 8.26 -9.33
C SER A 53 5.17 9.39 -9.25
N PHE A 54 5.47 10.44 -9.98
CA PHE A 54 4.51 11.52 -10.22
C PHE A 54 3.42 11.11 -11.24
N LEU A 55 3.48 9.91 -11.79
CA LEU A 55 2.56 9.42 -12.83
C LEU A 55 1.56 8.39 -12.31
N VAL A 56 1.99 7.46 -11.45
CA VAL A 56 1.11 6.43 -10.89
C VAL A 56 1.32 6.23 -9.38
N PRO A 57 0.23 6.14 -8.58
CA PRO A 57 -1.17 6.28 -9.00
C PRO A 57 -1.52 7.72 -9.34
N CYS A 58 -2.40 7.91 -10.34
CA CYS A 58 -2.93 9.20 -10.68
C CYS A 58 -4.46 9.12 -10.78
N LEU A 59 -5.15 9.91 -9.96
CA LEU A 59 -6.61 9.99 -9.95
C LEU A 59 -7.05 11.22 -10.75
N GLU A 60 -7.92 11.00 -11.74
CA GLU A 60 -8.65 12.04 -12.44
C GLU A 60 -10.13 11.97 -12.03
N HIS A 61 -10.66 13.07 -11.48
CA HIS A 61 -12.03 13.19 -11.01
C HIS A 61 -12.61 14.53 -11.46
N GLY A 62 -13.48 14.52 -12.47
CA GLY A 62 -13.96 15.72 -13.13
C GLY A 62 -12.81 16.52 -13.73
N SER A 63 -12.60 17.76 -13.28
CA SER A 63 -11.49 18.62 -13.70
C SER A 63 -10.23 18.49 -12.83
N VAL A 64 -10.30 17.69 -11.76
CA VAL A 64 -9.18 17.51 -10.83
C VAL A 64 -8.31 16.36 -11.31
N LYS A 65 -6.99 16.60 -11.32
CA LYS A 65 -5.97 15.58 -11.50
C LYS A 65 -5.03 15.62 -10.31
N VAL A 66 -4.97 14.52 -9.57
CA VAL A 66 -4.16 14.40 -8.35
C VAL A 66 -3.32 13.14 -8.38
N TRP A 67 -2.05 13.27 -8.05
CA TRP A 67 -1.08 12.19 -7.95
C TRP A 67 -0.33 12.30 -6.63
N ASP A 68 0.43 11.27 -6.30
CA ASP A 68 0.94 10.91 -4.99
C ASP A 68 -0.15 10.35 -4.07
N THR A 69 0.17 9.25 -3.40
CA THR A 69 -0.80 8.52 -2.58
C THR A 69 -1.32 9.31 -1.39
N LEU A 70 -0.48 10.16 -0.77
CA LEU A 70 -0.93 10.99 0.35
C LEU A 70 -1.86 12.10 -0.14
N ALA A 71 -1.53 12.73 -1.27
CA ALA A 71 -2.36 13.76 -1.87
C ALA A 71 -3.73 13.19 -2.32
N ILE A 72 -3.74 12.00 -2.94
CA ILE A 72 -4.98 11.27 -3.27
C ILE A 72 -5.80 11.01 -2.00
N GLY A 73 -5.16 10.52 -0.93
CA GLY A 73 -5.84 10.25 0.34
C GLY A 73 -6.47 11.50 0.96
N GLU A 74 -5.75 12.62 1.00
CA GLU A 74 -6.27 13.89 1.53
C GLU A 74 -7.41 14.42 0.64
N TYR A 75 -7.26 14.40 -0.68
CA TYR A 75 -8.31 14.81 -1.61
C TYR A 75 -9.58 13.97 -1.45
N LEU A 76 -9.46 12.65 -1.38
CA LEU A 76 -10.59 11.76 -1.17
C LEU A 76 -11.26 12.01 0.18
N ASN A 77 -10.49 12.28 1.24
CA ASN A 77 -11.04 12.62 2.55
C ASN A 77 -11.80 13.96 2.55
N GLU A 78 -11.40 14.92 1.71
CA GLU A 78 -12.12 16.18 1.55
C GLU A 78 -13.45 16.00 0.83
N ILE A 79 -13.49 15.25 -0.26
CA ILE A 79 -14.70 15.08 -1.09
C ILE A 79 -15.65 14.00 -0.60
N LYS A 80 -15.18 13.07 0.24
CA LYS A 80 -15.94 11.96 0.83
C LYS A 80 -15.68 11.86 2.35
N PRO A 81 -15.98 12.91 3.12
CA PRO A 81 -15.69 12.94 4.56
C PRO A 81 -16.41 11.83 5.34
N GLU A 82 -17.57 11.36 4.84
CA GLU A 82 -18.33 10.26 5.41
C GLU A 82 -17.62 8.90 5.31
N ALA A 83 -16.66 8.75 4.41
CA ALA A 83 -15.87 7.52 4.28
C ALA A 83 -14.91 7.28 5.46
N GLY A 84 -14.64 8.33 6.25
CA GLY A 84 -13.83 8.22 7.47
C GLY A 84 -12.39 7.80 7.21
N LEU A 85 -11.80 8.24 6.09
CA LEU A 85 -10.44 7.87 5.70
C LEU A 85 -9.39 8.33 6.73
N LEU A 86 -9.67 9.37 7.49
CA LEU A 86 -8.85 9.85 8.61
C LEU A 86 -9.64 9.77 9.93
N PRO A 87 -8.96 9.52 11.06
CA PRO A 87 -9.60 9.55 12.38
C PRO A 87 -10.31 10.87 12.67
N ALA A 88 -11.50 10.80 13.28
CA ALA A 88 -12.24 12.00 13.68
C ALA A 88 -11.54 12.77 14.81
N ASP A 89 -10.90 12.07 15.77
CA ASP A 89 -10.12 12.69 16.84
C ASP A 89 -8.88 13.41 16.28
N PRO A 90 -8.67 14.69 16.60
CA PRO A 90 -7.53 15.46 16.06
C PRO A 90 -6.15 14.90 16.41
N VAL A 91 -6.00 14.31 17.60
CA VAL A 91 -4.73 13.72 18.05
C VAL A 91 -4.44 12.42 17.27
N ALA A 92 -5.44 11.56 17.15
CA ALA A 92 -5.34 10.33 16.35
C ALA A 92 -5.09 10.67 14.87
N ARG A 93 -5.78 11.69 14.34
CA ARG A 93 -5.62 12.14 12.95
C ARG A 93 -4.22 12.67 12.66
N ALA A 94 -3.65 13.46 13.57
CA ALA A 94 -2.26 13.92 13.45
C ALA A 94 -1.27 12.75 13.47
N HIS A 95 -1.47 11.78 14.37
CA HIS A 95 -0.64 10.58 14.44
C HIS A 95 -0.80 9.71 13.18
N CYS A 96 -2.02 9.56 12.66
CA CYS A 96 -2.27 8.85 11.40
C CYS A 96 -1.47 9.46 10.24
N ARG A 97 -1.50 10.78 10.09
CA ARG A 97 -0.68 11.48 9.09
C ARG A 97 0.82 11.29 9.30
N ALA A 98 1.29 11.29 10.55
CA ALA A 98 2.71 11.09 10.85
C ALA A 98 3.19 9.70 10.41
N VAL A 99 2.47 8.64 10.77
CA VAL A 99 2.86 7.27 10.39
C VAL A 99 2.69 7.03 8.87
N CYS A 100 1.74 7.70 8.21
CA CYS A 100 1.61 7.68 6.76
C CYS A 100 2.80 8.37 6.08
N GLY A 101 3.22 9.54 6.59
CA GLY A 101 4.40 10.25 6.10
C GLY A 101 5.68 9.43 6.27
N GLU A 102 5.85 8.76 7.42
CA GLU A 102 6.97 7.86 7.65
C GLU A 102 6.98 6.68 6.67
N MET A 103 5.81 6.08 6.38
CA MET A 103 5.72 5.03 5.37
C MET A 103 5.99 5.53 3.96
N HIS A 104 5.56 6.74 3.64
CA HIS A 104 5.73 7.34 2.33
C HIS A 104 7.22 7.61 2.02
N SER A 105 7.96 8.21 2.95
CA SER A 105 9.34 8.66 2.72
C SER A 105 10.42 7.70 3.22
N GLY A 106 10.06 6.74 4.08
CA GLY A 106 10.99 5.86 4.77
C GLY A 106 11.04 4.42 4.24
N PHE A 107 11.73 3.58 5.01
CA PHE A 107 11.82 2.12 4.82
C PHE A 107 12.44 1.70 3.49
N ALA A 108 13.49 2.42 3.06
CA ALA A 108 14.16 2.16 1.79
C ALA A 108 14.80 0.77 1.74
N ASN A 109 15.39 0.32 2.86
CA ASN A 109 16.04 -0.98 2.93
C ASN A 109 15.01 -2.13 2.85
N LEU A 110 13.87 -1.98 3.54
CA LEU A 110 12.77 -2.95 3.44
C LEU A 110 12.24 -3.05 2.02
N ARG A 111 12.02 -1.90 1.37
CA ARG A 111 11.49 -1.86 -0.01
C ARG A 111 12.43 -2.50 -1.01
N SER A 112 13.74 -2.26 -0.85
CA SER A 112 14.78 -2.80 -1.71
C SER A 112 15.00 -4.30 -1.50
N ALA A 113 15.01 -4.74 -0.24
CA ALA A 113 15.27 -6.14 0.11
C ALA A 113 14.08 -7.08 -0.11
N LEU A 114 12.86 -6.54 0.00
CA LEU A 114 11.61 -7.29 -0.08
C LEU A 114 10.68 -6.61 -1.11
N PRO A 115 11.00 -6.63 -2.41
CA PRO A 115 10.14 -6.05 -3.43
C PRO A 115 8.75 -6.68 -3.42
N MET A 116 7.71 -5.90 -3.78
CA MET A 116 6.36 -6.43 -3.84
C MET A 116 6.23 -7.37 -5.04
N ASN A 117 5.89 -8.61 -4.77
CA ASN A 117 5.50 -9.61 -5.77
C ASN A 117 4.42 -10.52 -5.16
N LEU A 118 3.21 -10.46 -5.72
CA LEU A 118 2.04 -11.17 -5.19
C LEU A 118 1.88 -12.58 -5.76
N LYS A 119 2.66 -12.93 -6.78
CA LYS A 119 2.62 -14.23 -7.46
C LYS A 119 3.54 -15.27 -6.81
N VAL A 120 4.58 -14.83 -6.10
CA VAL A 120 5.61 -15.70 -5.54
C VAL A 120 5.54 -15.79 -4.01
N ARG A 121 6.24 -16.78 -3.47
CA ARG A 121 6.47 -16.96 -2.04
C ARG A 121 7.88 -17.49 -1.80
N HIS A 122 8.59 -16.87 -0.88
CA HIS A 122 9.95 -17.24 -0.48
C HIS A 122 9.96 -17.68 0.98
N ASP A 123 9.68 -18.96 1.20
CA ASP A 123 9.66 -19.53 2.55
C ASP A 123 11.06 -19.54 3.17
N GLY A 124 11.16 -19.08 4.42
CA GLY A 124 12.43 -19.05 5.16
C GLY A 124 13.43 -18.03 4.65
N PHE A 125 12.99 -16.99 3.93
CA PHE A 125 13.86 -15.91 3.44
C PHE A 125 14.69 -15.30 4.56
N LYS A 126 15.98 -15.08 4.32
CA LYS A 126 16.90 -14.48 5.29
C LYS A 126 17.02 -12.98 5.06
N VAL A 127 16.40 -12.21 5.94
CA VAL A 127 16.45 -10.74 5.91
C VAL A 127 17.82 -10.25 6.37
N TRP A 128 18.45 -9.37 5.59
CA TRP A 128 19.69 -8.72 6.00
C TRP A 128 19.46 -7.60 7.03
N ALA A 129 20.50 -7.26 7.81
CA ALA A 129 20.37 -6.41 9.00
C ALA A 129 19.73 -5.03 8.75
N GLY A 130 20.00 -4.37 7.62
CA GLY A 130 19.41 -3.08 7.30
C GLY A 130 17.91 -3.14 7.09
N ALA A 131 17.42 -4.16 6.38
CA ALA A 131 16.00 -4.39 6.20
C ALA A 131 15.32 -4.83 7.50
N GLN A 132 16.02 -5.58 8.37
CA GLN A 132 15.49 -5.95 9.68
C GLN A 132 15.19 -4.73 10.55
N ALA A 133 16.05 -3.71 10.54
CA ALA A 133 15.79 -2.48 11.29
C ALA A 133 14.50 -1.76 10.82
N ASP A 134 14.25 -1.74 9.51
CA ASP A 134 13.00 -1.20 8.96
C ASP A 134 11.78 -2.05 9.38
N ILE A 135 11.90 -3.38 9.37
CA ILE A 135 10.85 -4.31 9.83
C ILE A 135 10.54 -4.07 11.31
N ASP A 136 11.57 -3.96 12.14
CA ASP A 136 11.42 -3.71 13.57
C ASP A 136 10.68 -2.38 13.82
N ARG A 137 11.03 -1.32 13.08
CA ARG A 137 10.32 -0.04 13.16
C ARG A 137 8.86 -0.14 12.73
N VAL A 138 8.57 -0.82 11.62
CA VAL A 138 7.19 -1.06 11.17
C VAL A 138 6.38 -1.78 12.24
N THR A 139 6.91 -2.85 12.81
CA THR A 139 6.20 -3.62 13.84
C THR A 139 5.99 -2.83 15.14
N VAL A 140 6.93 -1.94 15.51
CA VAL A 140 6.73 -0.99 16.61
C VAL A 140 5.54 -0.08 16.32
N ILE A 141 5.48 0.55 15.13
CA ILE A 141 4.37 1.42 14.74
C ILE A 141 3.04 0.66 14.80
N TRP A 142 2.98 -0.53 14.24
CA TRP A 142 1.74 -1.33 14.23
C TRP A 142 1.26 -1.65 15.65
N ARG A 143 2.16 -2.15 16.52
CA ARG A 143 1.80 -2.48 17.91
C ARG A 143 1.36 -1.24 18.71
N GLU A 144 2.04 -0.11 18.55
CA GLU A 144 1.68 1.15 19.21
C GLU A 144 0.30 1.64 18.76
N CYS A 145 0.04 1.67 17.47
CA CYS A 145 -1.26 2.09 16.91
C CYS A 145 -2.38 1.15 17.38
N LEU A 146 -2.23 -0.16 17.19
CA LEU A 146 -3.24 -1.15 17.58
C LEU A 146 -3.55 -1.10 19.08
N LYS A 147 -2.51 -0.97 19.93
CA LYS A 147 -2.69 -0.83 21.39
C LYS A 147 -3.39 0.47 21.75
N ARG A 148 -3.00 1.58 21.11
CA ARG A 148 -3.51 2.92 21.46
C ARG A 148 -4.93 3.16 21.01
N TYR A 149 -5.29 2.66 19.82
CA TYR A 149 -6.58 2.95 19.17
C TYR A 149 -7.56 1.77 19.17
N GLY A 150 -7.18 0.64 19.80
CA GLY A 150 -8.08 -0.48 20.08
C GLY A 150 -8.34 -1.44 18.92
N GLY A 151 -7.58 -1.33 17.81
CA GLY A 151 -7.66 -2.27 16.68
C GLY A 151 -9.08 -2.64 16.20
N PRO A 152 -9.24 -3.53 15.24
CA PRO A 152 -8.24 -4.37 14.59
C PRO A 152 -7.39 -3.67 13.52
N TYR A 153 -7.80 -2.47 13.05
CA TYR A 153 -7.02 -1.64 12.15
C TYR A 153 -6.15 -0.65 12.93
N LEU A 154 -5.18 -0.02 12.27
CA LEU A 154 -4.17 0.80 12.95
C LEU A 154 -4.77 1.95 13.78
N PHE A 155 -5.91 2.50 13.36
CA PHE A 155 -6.56 3.63 14.04
C PHE A 155 -7.99 3.33 14.49
N GLY A 156 -8.33 2.08 14.78
CA GLY A 156 -9.61 1.69 15.38
C GLY A 156 -10.33 0.56 14.66
N ALA A 157 -11.66 0.60 14.66
CA ALA A 157 -12.50 -0.49 14.17
C ALA A 157 -12.62 -0.56 12.64
N THR A 158 -12.32 0.53 11.94
CA THR A 158 -12.40 0.65 10.48
C THR A 158 -11.04 1.04 9.88
N PRO A 159 -10.74 0.61 8.64
CA PRO A 159 -9.49 0.97 7.99
C PRO A 159 -9.43 2.49 7.71
N THR A 160 -8.23 3.04 7.80
CA THR A 160 -7.90 4.43 7.52
C THR A 160 -6.84 4.53 6.41
N ILE A 161 -6.44 5.75 6.03
CA ILE A 161 -5.33 5.96 5.10
C ILE A 161 -4.08 5.18 5.54
N ALA A 162 -3.81 5.09 6.86
CA ALA A 162 -2.66 4.35 7.37
C ALA A 162 -2.70 2.88 6.95
N ASP A 163 -3.86 2.23 7.00
CA ASP A 163 -3.98 0.83 6.60
C ASP A 163 -3.71 0.64 5.11
N ALA A 164 -4.20 1.54 4.25
CA ALA A 164 -3.88 1.55 2.83
C ALA A 164 -2.37 1.77 2.59
N MET A 165 -1.73 2.67 3.35
CA MET A 165 -0.30 2.95 3.23
C MET A 165 0.56 1.75 3.64
N TYR A 166 0.16 0.99 4.67
CA TYR A 166 0.89 -0.18 5.16
C TYR A 166 0.49 -1.51 4.48
N ALA A 167 -0.59 -1.55 3.70
CA ALA A 167 -1.05 -2.75 3.00
C ALA A 167 0.04 -3.45 2.16
N PRO A 168 0.86 -2.73 1.35
CA PRO A 168 1.96 -3.37 0.61
C PRO A 168 3.06 -3.96 1.51
N VAL A 169 3.20 -3.49 2.74
CA VAL A 169 4.15 -4.09 3.71
C VAL A 169 3.61 -5.43 4.17
N CYS A 170 2.30 -5.55 4.38
CA CYS A 170 1.66 -6.82 4.72
C CYS A 170 1.89 -7.88 3.63
N THR A 171 1.79 -7.49 2.34
CA THR A 171 2.08 -8.40 1.23
C THR A 171 3.54 -8.85 1.23
N ARG A 172 4.49 -7.91 1.39
CA ARG A 172 5.93 -8.22 1.47
C ARG A 172 6.23 -9.18 2.61
N PHE A 173 5.67 -8.94 3.80
CA PHE A 173 5.86 -9.84 4.94
C PHE A 173 5.29 -11.24 4.71
N ALA A 174 4.20 -11.35 3.96
CA ALA A 174 3.64 -12.65 3.56
C ALA A 174 4.49 -13.34 2.50
N THR A 175 4.92 -12.61 1.45
CA THR A 175 5.74 -13.14 0.35
C THR A 175 7.08 -13.70 0.85
N TYR A 176 7.76 -12.99 1.76
CA TYR A 176 9.10 -13.34 2.24
C TYR A 176 9.12 -14.07 3.59
N ASP A 177 7.98 -14.60 4.03
CA ASP A 177 7.85 -15.36 5.29
C ASP A 177 8.49 -14.65 6.50
N VAL A 178 8.33 -13.30 6.57
CA VAL A 178 8.93 -12.51 7.65
C VAL A 178 8.36 -12.93 8.99
N LYS A 179 9.23 -13.24 9.94
CA LYS A 179 8.84 -13.64 11.29
C LYS A 179 8.38 -12.42 12.07
N LEU A 180 7.15 -12.45 12.54
CA LEU A 180 6.48 -11.37 13.24
C LEU A 180 6.07 -11.80 14.65
N ASP A 181 5.97 -10.83 15.56
CA ASP A 181 5.26 -11.02 16.82
C ASP A 181 3.77 -11.30 16.59
N PRO A 182 3.06 -11.90 17.58
CA PRO A 182 1.66 -12.32 17.38
C PRO A 182 0.71 -11.17 17.00
N VAL A 183 0.95 -9.96 17.51
CA VAL A 183 0.08 -8.79 17.23
C VAL A 183 0.28 -8.33 15.77
N SER A 184 1.54 -8.18 15.36
CA SER A 184 1.87 -7.80 13.98
C SER A 184 1.44 -8.87 12.96
N ALA A 185 1.57 -10.15 13.31
CA ALA A 185 1.12 -11.25 12.47
C ALA A 185 -0.41 -11.22 12.29
N ALA A 186 -1.15 -10.99 13.37
CA ALA A 186 -2.62 -10.90 13.32
C ALA A 186 -3.09 -9.74 12.43
N TYR A 187 -2.42 -8.58 12.52
CA TYR A 187 -2.72 -7.42 11.66
C TYR A 187 -2.40 -7.71 10.19
N ARG A 188 -1.21 -8.25 9.89
CA ARG A 188 -0.88 -8.69 8.52
C ARG A 188 -1.96 -9.62 7.97
N ASP A 189 -2.37 -10.63 8.73
CA ASP A 189 -3.34 -11.63 8.29
C ASP A 189 -4.75 -11.03 8.12
N LEU A 190 -5.12 -10.05 8.95
CA LEU A 190 -6.34 -9.27 8.76
C LEU A 190 -6.30 -8.54 7.42
N MET A 191 -5.21 -7.80 7.15
CA MET A 191 -5.06 -7.03 5.92
C MET A 191 -5.07 -7.93 4.68
N MET A 192 -4.40 -9.08 4.72
CA MET A 192 -4.39 -10.03 3.60
C MET A 192 -5.78 -10.64 3.32
N ARG A 193 -6.69 -10.68 4.29
CA ARG A 193 -8.08 -11.15 4.13
C ARG A 193 -9.08 -10.01 3.89
N TRP A 194 -8.64 -8.77 3.97
CA TRP A 194 -9.51 -7.63 3.71
C TRP A 194 -10.03 -7.67 2.26
N PRO A 195 -11.37 -7.56 2.03
CA PRO A 195 -11.94 -7.78 0.70
C PRO A 195 -11.26 -7.03 -0.45
N PRO A 196 -10.92 -5.72 -0.35
CA PRO A 196 -10.18 -5.04 -1.40
C PRO A 196 -8.78 -5.63 -1.66
N MET A 197 -8.10 -6.12 -0.63
CA MET A 197 -6.80 -6.78 -0.79
C MET A 197 -6.91 -8.12 -1.50
N VAL A 198 -7.98 -8.86 -1.23
CA VAL A 198 -8.28 -10.13 -1.93
C VAL A 198 -8.58 -9.87 -3.41
N GLU A 199 -9.40 -8.85 -3.70
CA GLU A 199 -9.74 -8.42 -5.07
C GLU A 199 -8.47 -8.03 -5.85
N TRP A 200 -7.63 -7.16 -5.27
CA TRP A 200 -6.37 -6.74 -5.89
C TRP A 200 -5.42 -7.91 -6.14
N THR A 201 -5.24 -8.78 -5.14
CA THR A 201 -4.33 -9.93 -5.24
C THR A 201 -4.81 -10.93 -6.31
N ALA A 202 -6.11 -11.14 -6.45
CA ALA A 202 -6.66 -11.99 -7.49
C ALA A 202 -6.39 -11.39 -8.89
N ALA A 203 -6.58 -10.08 -9.05
CA ALA A 203 -6.28 -9.39 -10.31
C ALA A 203 -4.76 -9.42 -10.63
N ALA A 204 -3.90 -9.21 -9.64
CA ALA A 204 -2.44 -9.30 -9.80
C ALA A 204 -1.99 -10.68 -10.29
N LYS A 205 -2.58 -11.74 -9.74
CA LYS A 205 -2.28 -13.13 -10.17
C LYS A 205 -2.76 -13.45 -11.58
N ALA A 206 -3.75 -12.72 -12.09
CA ALA A 206 -4.28 -12.88 -13.43
C ALA A 206 -3.51 -12.05 -14.47
N GLU A 207 -2.64 -11.12 -14.06
CA GLU A 207 -1.78 -10.38 -15.00
C GLU A 207 -0.86 -11.34 -15.75
N PRO A 208 -0.77 -11.27 -17.09
CA PRO A 208 0.12 -12.13 -17.88
C PRO A 208 1.59 -11.75 -17.77
N GLU A 209 1.85 -10.50 -17.37
CA GLU A 209 3.18 -9.90 -17.43
C GLU A 209 4.02 -10.29 -16.21
N GLU A 210 5.28 -10.64 -16.49
CA GLU A 210 6.34 -10.85 -15.51
C GLU A 210 7.45 -9.82 -15.81
N VAL A 211 8.02 -9.24 -14.77
CA VAL A 211 9.16 -8.33 -14.86
C VAL A 211 10.34 -9.07 -14.27
N GLU A 212 11.13 -9.72 -15.14
CA GLU A 212 12.25 -10.59 -14.75
C GLU A 212 13.23 -9.89 -13.76
N GLU A 213 13.45 -8.57 -13.91
CA GLU A 213 14.32 -7.82 -13.02
C GLU A 213 13.76 -7.64 -11.59
N LEU A 214 12.46 -7.89 -11.39
CA LEU A 214 11.79 -7.89 -10.09
C LEU A 214 11.48 -9.28 -9.57
N ASP A 215 11.62 -10.29 -10.40
CA ASP A 215 11.57 -11.70 -10.02
C ASP A 215 12.95 -12.11 -9.53
N VAL A 216 13.22 -11.80 -8.27
CA VAL A 216 14.54 -12.05 -7.66
C VAL A 216 14.72 -13.55 -7.47
N GLU A 217 15.68 -14.15 -8.16
CA GLU A 217 16.19 -15.46 -7.82
C GLU A 217 17.15 -15.36 -6.61
N PHE A 218 16.85 -16.11 -5.55
CA PHE A 218 17.66 -16.20 -4.34
C PHE A 218 18.31 -17.59 -4.20
#